data_5c6e729c8d515805a0e3e2bb408cbcb5
#
_entry.id   5c6e729c8d515805a0e3e2bb408cbcb5
#
_cell.length_a   1.000
_cell.length_b   1.000
_cell.length_c   1.000
_cell.angle_alpha   90.00
_cell.angle_beta   90.00
_cell.angle_gamma   90.00
#
_symmetry.space_group_name_H-M   'P 1'
#
loop_
_entity.id
_entity.type
_entity.pdbx_description
1 polymer ?
#
loop_
_entity_poly.entity_id
_entity_poly.type
_entity_poly.pdbx_seq_one_letter_code
_entity_poly.pdbx_strand_id
1 'polypeptide(L)'
;CIMKMKSKTKSCCQYTQWVVLALLTLIFASCKDNDDATGDFDPNKPVVISEFSPKEGGLGTRMLLYGENFGSDISKIKVTIGGQDSKVVGAKGKSLYCVVPAKAYDGDIKLSILNDEGEEIANTEANEKFVYQKKMLVTTFLGTMYDGNTKYDLKDGPFDDCGGFGGAVWLSFDPKNHNHLYLVGEQHPTRLIDFEKEYVSTVYSGLSKVRTICWTHEADSMIITNDQNNNDRPNNYILTRESGFKVITELTKGQNCNGAETHPINGELYFNSWNAGQVFRYDFTTQETTPLFTIQDSGWEFHIQFHPSGNYAYIVVVNQHYILRSDYDWKTKRLTTPYIVCGQQGAKDWVDGVGKKARMHAPRQGTFVKNPAYKGSSDEYDFYFCDRENHCIRILTPQGRVTTFAGRGSNGTSGYNDGDLRQEARFNHPEGIVYDEERECFFIGDRENHRIRKIGYEE
;
A
#
# COMPACT_ATOMS: atom_id res chain seq x y z
N CYS A 1 -44.69 2.68 -44.66
CA CYS A 1 -44.73 1.24 -44.26
C CYS A 1 -43.53 0.95 -43.39
N ILE A 2 -43.73 0.96 -42.05
CA ILE A 2 -42.68 0.76 -41.06
C ILE A 2 -42.89 -0.59 -40.41
N MET A 3 -41.99 -1.50 -40.65
CA MET A 3 -42.00 -2.83 -40.05
C MET A 3 -41.06 -2.83 -38.84
N LYS A 4 -41.61 -3.05 -37.64
CA LYS A 4 -40.94 -3.25 -36.37
C LYS A 4 -40.26 -4.62 -36.35
N MET A 5 -38.93 -4.66 -36.28
CA MET A 5 -38.19 -5.86 -35.84
C MET A 5 -37.92 -5.78 -34.35
N LYS A 6 -38.55 -6.63 -33.57
CA LYS A 6 -38.26 -6.91 -32.16
C LYS A 6 -37.01 -7.80 -32.08
N SER A 7 -35.93 -7.34 -31.45
CA SER A 7 -34.77 -8.17 -31.16
C SER A 7 -35.07 -9.09 -29.96
N LYS A 8 -34.95 -10.39 -30.18
CA LYS A 8 -34.90 -11.42 -29.12
C LYS A 8 -33.45 -11.63 -28.72
N THR A 9 -33.00 -10.94 -27.70
CA THR A 9 -31.70 -11.23 -27.03
C THR A 9 -31.87 -11.09 -25.52
N LYS A 10 -32.64 -11.99 -24.91
CA LYS A 10 -32.67 -12.24 -23.49
C LYS A 10 -32.93 -13.74 -23.27
N SER A 11 -31.93 -14.58 -23.41
CA SER A 11 -32.06 -15.98 -23.00
C SER A 11 -30.75 -16.75 -22.82
N CYS A 12 -29.59 -16.17 -22.93
CA CYS A 12 -28.33 -16.94 -22.79
C CYS A 12 -27.68 -16.83 -21.40
N CYS A 13 -27.96 -15.76 -20.64
CA CYS A 13 -27.31 -15.54 -19.34
C CYS A 13 -28.05 -16.20 -18.15
N GLN A 14 -29.33 -16.54 -18.29
CA GLN A 14 -30.07 -17.23 -17.24
C GLN A 14 -29.87 -18.74 -17.23
N TYR A 15 -29.56 -19.35 -18.37
CA TYR A 15 -29.31 -20.80 -18.43
C TYR A 15 -27.94 -21.18 -17.83
N THR A 16 -26.94 -20.34 -17.93
CA THR A 16 -25.62 -20.60 -17.32
C THR A 16 -25.65 -20.54 -15.78
N GLN A 17 -26.46 -19.67 -15.19
CA GLN A 17 -26.61 -19.61 -13.73
C GLN A 17 -27.40 -20.82 -13.17
N TRP A 18 -28.38 -21.34 -13.88
CA TRP A 18 -29.11 -22.52 -13.45
C TRP A 18 -28.33 -23.82 -13.64
N VAL A 19 -27.48 -23.91 -14.64
CA VAL A 19 -26.60 -25.09 -14.85
C VAL A 19 -25.52 -25.16 -13.77
N VAL A 20 -24.94 -24.02 -13.32
CA VAL A 20 -23.96 -23.99 -12.23
C VAL A 20 -24.65 -24.29 -10.88
N LEU A 21 -25.86 -23.82 -10.66
CA LEU A 21 -26.61 -24.12 -9.45
C LEU A 21 -27.11 -25.59 -9.44
N ALA A 22 -27.46 -26.17 -10.59
CA ALA A 22 -27.85 -27.58 -10.72
C ALA A 22 -26.65 -28.54 -10.60
N LEU A 23 -25.45 -28.14 -11.02
CA LEU A 23 -24.23 -28.92 -10.80
C LEU A 23 -23.78 -28.89 -9.32
N LEU A 24 -24.02 -27.80 -8.60
CA LEU A 24 -23.76 -27.74 -7.15
C LEU A 24 -24.76 -28.55 -6.32
N THR A 25 -25.99 -28.78 -6.82
CA THR A 25 -27.01 -29.61 -6.13
C THR A 25 -26.88 -31.09 -6.46
N LEU A 26 -26.25 -31.47 -7.58
CA LEU A 26 -26.01 -32.88 -7.95
C LEU A 26 -24.85 -33.54 -7.22
N ILE A 27 -23.96 -32.77 -6.61
CA ILE A 27 -22.84 -33.29 -5.79
C ILE A 27 -23.32 -33.78 -4.41
N PHE A 28 -24.53 -33.36 -3.97
CA PHE A 28 -25.12 -33.81 -2.70
C PHE A 28 -26.07 -35.01 -2.80
N ALA A 29 -26.29 -35.57 -3.99
CA ALA A 29 -27.31 -36.60 -4.18
C ALA A 29 -26.76 -38.00 -4.49
N SER A 30 -25.51 -38.28 -4.28
CA SER A 30 -24.92 -39.62 -4.48
C SER A 30 -23.91 -39.99 -3.42
N CYS A 31 -24.37 -40.11 -2.18
CA CYS A 31 -23.76 -41.00 -1.20
C CYS A 31 -24.91 -41.70 -0.47
N LYS A 32 -25.16 -42.94 -0.80
CA LYS A 32 -25.78 -43.88 0.14
C LYS A 32 -24.69 -44.16 1.17
N ASP A 33 -24.63 -43.38 2.22
CA ASP A 33 -23.87 -43.74 3.38
C ASP A 33 -24.51 -44.93 4.07
N ASN A 34 -23.79 -46.01 4.12
CA ASN A 34 -24.04 -47.00 5.15
C ASN A 34 -23.73 -46.29 6.47
N ASP A 35 -24.78 -45.97 7.23
CA ASP A 35 -24.70 -45.56 8.63
C ASP A 35 -24.11 -46.70 9.47
N ASP A 36 -22.78 -46.73 9.54
CA ASP A 36 -22.05 -47.43 10.58
C ASP A 36 -20.90 -46.52 11.01
N ALA A 37 -21.19 -45.61 11.91
CA ALA A 37 -20.34 -45.20 13.00
C ALA A 37 -20.87 -43.89 13.61
N THR A 38 -21.21 -43.91 14.85
CA THR A 38 -21.01 -42.81 15.77
C THR A 38 -19.64 -42.26 15.46
N GLY A 39 -19.52 -41.05 14.95
CA GLY A 39 -18.23 -40.49 14.49
C GLY A 39 -17.16 -40.35 15.58
N ASP A 40 -17.15 -41.20 16.57
CA ASP A 40 -16.27 -41.20 17.74
C ASP A 40 -14.90 -41.81 17.41
N PHE A 41 -13.88 -41.27 18.02
CA PHE A 41 -12.51 -41.79 17.92
C PHE A 41 -12.38 -43.20 18.54
N ASP A 42 -11.83 -44.14 17.78
CA ASP A 42 -11.53 -45.51 18.23
C ASP A 42 -10.02 -45.63 18.54
N PRO A 43 -9.62 -45.82 19.79
CA PRO A 43 -8.20 -45.89 20.15
C PRO A 43 -7.48 -47.14 19.60
N ASN A 44 -8.24 -48.11 19.07
CA ASN A 44 -7.65 -49.32 18.47
C ASN A 44 -7.43 -49.20 16.95
N LYS A 45 -7.80 -48.09 16.34
CA LYS A 45 -7.64 -47.81 14.92
C LYS A 45 -6.67 -46.66 14.70
N PRO A 46 -5.85 -46.70 13.63
CA PRO A 46 -5.00 -45.58 13.30
C PRO A 46 -5.82 -44.37 12.87
N VAL A 47 -5.33 -43.17 13.22
CA VAL A 47 -5.78 -41.92 12.63
C VAL A 47 -5.04 -41.73 11.32
N VAL A 48 -5.72 -41.39 10.24
CA VAL A 48 -5.09 -41.25 8.91
C VAL A 48 -5.65 -40.07 8.18
N ILE A 49 -4.81 -39.15 7.68
CA ILE A 49 -5.15 -38.17 6.68
C ILE A 49 -4.86 -38.75 5.31
N SER A 50 -5.87 -39.01 4.50
CA SER A 50 -5.75 -39.53 3.14
C SER A 50 -5.63 -38.45 2.09
N GLU A 51 -6.32 -37.31 2.29
CA GLU A 51 -6.39 -36.21 1.35
C GLU A 51 -6.79 -34.90 2.07
N PHE A 52 -6.48 -33.77 1.43
CA PHE A 52 -7.00 -32.47 1.84
C PHE A 52 -7.28 -31.56 0.62
N SER A 53 -8.17 -30.59 0.80
CA SER A 53 -8.55 -29.63 -0.24
C SER A 53 -8.96 -28.30 0.39
N PRO A 54 -8.52 -27.13 -0.19
CA PRO A 54 -7.65 -26.98 -1.37
C PRO A 54 -6.19 -27.32 -1.06
N LYS A 55 -5.37 -27.50 -2.11
CA LYS A 55 -3.93 -27.79 -1.98
C LYS A 55 -3.09 -26.55 -1.72
N GLU A 56 -3.64 -25.36 -2.01
CA GLU A 56 -2.97 -24.06 -1.85
C GLU A 56 -3.92 -22.99 -1.35
N GLY A 57 -3.37 -21.94 -0.75
CA GLY A 57 -4.11 -20.77 -0.27
C GLY A 57 -3.34 -20.06 0.84
N GLY A 58 -3.89 -18.94 1.31
CA GLY A 58 -3.30 -18.13 2.39
C GLY A 58 -4.10 -18.19 3.68
N LEU A 59 -3.80 -17.26 4.58
CA LEU A 59 -4.54 -17.01 5.81
C LEU A 59 -6.06 -17.04 5.59
N GLY A 60 -6.78 -17.77 6.42
CA GLY A 60 -8.23 -17.86 6.38
C GLY A 60 -8.79 -18.80 5.32
N THR A 61 -7.94 -19.49 4.54
CA THR A 61 -8.38 -20.53 3.60
C THR A 61 -9.13 -21.62 4.36
N ARG A 62 -10.31 -21.96 3.86
CA ARG A 62 -11.15 -23.04 4.42
C ARG A 62 -10.68 -24.38 3.86
N MET A 63 -10.22 -25.26 4.73
CA MET A 63 -9.64 -26.55 4.36
C MET A 63 -10.48 -27.69 4.87
N LEU A 64 -10.68 -28.69 4.03
CA LEU A 64 -11.25 -29.99 4.39
C LEU A 64 -10.13 -31.02 4.38
N LEU A 65 -9.99 -31.75 5.50
CA LEU A 65 -9.18 -32.96 5.58
C LEU A 65 -10.09 -34.16 5.45
N TYR A 66 -9.68 -35.16 4.68
CA TYR A 66 -10.34 -36.44 4.52
C TYR A 66 -9.46 -37.57 5.04
N GLY A 67 -10.08 -38.57 5.65
CA GLY A 67 -9.30 -39.66 6.23
C GLY A 67 -10.14 -40.59 7.07
N GLU A 68 -9.54 -41.17 8.08
CA GLU A 68 -10.15 -42.17 8.94
C GLU A 68 -9.88 -41.83 10.42
N ASN A 69 -10.88 -42.10 11.27
CA ASN A 69 -10.81 -42.10 12.71
C ASN A 69 -10.46 -40.74 13.37
N PHE A 70 -10.97 -39.63 12.81
CA PHE A 70 -10.75 -38.30 13.36
C PHE A 70 -11.55 -38.02 14.64
N GLY A 71 -12.64 -38.76 14.90
CA GLY A 71 -13.60 -38.43 15.93
C GLY A 71 -14.58 -37.33 15.50
N SER A 72 -15.49 -36.98 16.40
CA SER A 72 -16.50 -35.92 16.20
C SER A 72 -16.39 -34.78 17.23
N ASP A 73 -15.70 -34.99 18.31
CA ASP A 73 -15.48 -34.00 19.37
C ASP A 73 -14.31 -33.07 19.03
N ILE A 74 -14.63 -31.89 18.50
CA ILE A 74 -13.61 -30.89 18.07
C ILE A 74 -12.76 -30.38 19.22
N SER A 75 -13.21 -30.50 20.49
CA SER A 75 -12.42 -30.08 21.66
C SER A 75 -11.21 -31.00 21.91
N LYS A 76 -11.24 -32.22 21.37
CA LYS A 76 -10.18 -33.23 21.44
C LYS A 76 -9.33 -33.32 20.18
N ILE A 77 -9.59 -32.46 19.20
CA ILE A 77 -8.87 -32.49 17.93
C ILE A 77 -8.03 -31.24 17.80
N LYS A 78 -6.73 -31.42 17.65
CA LYS A 78 -5.78 -30.35 17.33
C LYS A 78 -5.26 -30.53 15.92
N VAL A 79 -5.29 -29.48 15.10
CA VAL A 79 -4.69 -29.44 13.78
C VAL A 79 -3.64 -28.34 13.75
N THR A 80 -2.46 -28.65 13.21
CA THR A 80 -1.45 -27.64 12.88
C THR A 80 -1.15 -27.65 11.39
N ILE A 81 -0.90 -26.49 10.83
CA ILE A 81 -0.47 -26.32 9.44
C ILE A 81 0.77 -25.43 9.46
N GLY A 82 1.90 -25.96 8.92
CA GLY A 82 3.19 -25.27 9.01
C GLY A 82 3.61 -24.98 10.46
N GLY A 83 3.28 -25.86 11.40
CA GLY A 83 3.56 -25.69 12.82
C GLY A 83 2.65 -24.69 13.55
N GLN A 84 1.72 -24.02 12.86
CA GLN A 84 0.78 -23.05 13.45
C GLN A 84 -0.56 -23.72 13.79
N ASP A 85 -1.14 -23.39 14.93
CA ASP A 85 -2.43 -23.93 15.36
C ASP A 85 -3.57 -23.49 14.41
N SER A 86 -4.28 -24.45 13.85
CA SER A 86 -5.42 -24.27 12.95
C SER A 86 -6.72 -24.34 13.72
N LYS A 87 -7.65 -23.41 13.46
CA LYS A 87 -8.99 -23.47 14.07
C LYS A 87 -9.78 -24.60 13.44
N VAL A 88 -10.07 -25.64 14.23
CA VAL A 88 -11.01 -26.70 13.85
C VAL A 88 -12.45 -26.15 13.99
N VAL A 89 -13.26 -26.29 12.95
CA VAL A 89 -14.65 -25.78 12.89
C VAL A 89 -15.66 -26.92 12.99
N GLY A 90 -15.31 -28.11 12.52
CA GLY A 90 -16.17 -29.28 12.59
C GLY A 90 -15.43 -30.56 12.22
N ALA A 91 -15.91 -31.71 12.74
CA ALA A 91 -15.38 -33.02 12.44
C ALA A 91 -16.50 -34.06 12.38
N LYS A 92 -16.32 -35.07 11.50
CA LYS A 92 -17.20 -36.22 11.36
C LYS A 92 -16.37 -37.45 10.98
N GLY A 93 -15.78 -38.12 11.97
CA GLY A 93 -15.04 -39.38 11.81
C GLY A 93 -14.08 -39.49 10.60
N LYS A 94 -14.55 -39.21 9.39
CA LYS A 94 -13.78 -39.31 8.13
C LYS A 94 -13.51 -37.97 7.46
N SER A 95 -14.04 -36.88 7.97
CA SER A 95 -13.81 -35.52 7.43
C SER A 95 -13.70 -34.50 8.54
N LEU A 96 -12.82 -33.51 8.35
CA LEU A 96 -12.58 -32.43 9.27
C LEU A 96 -12.49 -31.12 8.51
N TYR A 97 -13.15 -30.10 9.04
CA TYR A 97 -13.12 -28.75 8.51
C TYR A 97 -12.30 -27.85 9.44
N CYS A 98 -11.26 -27.22 8.88
CA CYS A 98 -10.41 -26.28 9.61
C CYS A 98 -10.08 -25.05 8.77
N VAL A 99 -9.43 -24.07 9.40
CA VAL A 99 -9.06 -22.79 8.76
C VAL A 99 -7.54 -22.63 8.83
N VAL A 100 -6.92 -22.40 7.67
CA VAL A 100 -5.48 -22.18 7.55
C VAL A 100 -5.08 -20.96 8.38
N PRO A 101 -4.14 -21.11 9.34
CA PRO A 101 -3.66 -20.01 10.17
C PRO A 101 -2.68 -19.10 9.42
N ALA A 102 -2.36 -17.95 10.02
CA ALA A 102 -1.24 -17.13 9.55
C ALA A 102 0.09 -17.88 9.68
N LYS A 103 1.06 -17.53 8.83
CA LYS A 103 2.45 -18.02 8.92
C LYS A 103 2.61 -19.54 8.77
N ALA A 104 1.68 -20.20 8.13
CA ALA A 104 1.73 -21.65 7.86
C ALA A 104 2.69 -22.03 6.72
N TYR A 105 3.89 -21.42 6.70
CA TYR A 105 4.81 -21.40 5.54
C TYR A 105 5.34 -22.77 5.12
N ASP A 106 5.64 -23.65 6.09
CA ASP A 106 6.17 -24.97 5.79
C ASP A 106 5.13 -25.94 5.21
N GLY A 107 3.85 -25.64 5.46
CA GLY A 107 2.72 -26.35 4.89
C GLY A 107 2.49 -27.78 5.38
N ASP A 108 3.27 -28.28 6.33
CA ASP A 108 3.06 -29.60 6.94
C ASP A 108 1.73 -29.61 7.71
N ILE A 109 0.88 -30.59 7.46
CA ILE A 109 -0.41 -30.72 8.13
C ILE A 109 -0.32 -31.89 9.10
N LYS A 110 -0.44 -31.57 10.41
CA LYS A 110 -0.50 -32.57 11.47
C LYS A 110 -1.86 -32.49 12.17
N LEU A 111 -2.46 -33.65 12.42
CA LEU A 111 -3.66 -33.82 13.23
C LEU A 111 -3.29 -34.64 14.47
N SER A 112 -3.69 -34.17 15.63
CA SER A 112 -3.50 -34.83 16.94
C SER A 112 -4.85 -35.02 17.62
N ILE A 113 -5.04 -36.18 18.22
CA ILE A 113 -6.19 -36.48 19.10
C ILE A 113 -5.72 -36.38 20.54
N LEU A 114 -6.49 -35.70 21.37
CA LEU A 114 -6.17 -35.43 22.76
C LEU A 114 -7.13 -36.21 23.68
N ASN A 115 -6.63 -36.60 24.85
CA ASN A 115 -7.47 -37.11 25.94
C ASN A 115 -8.17 -35.98 26.72
N ASP A 116 -8.90 -36.32 27.79
CA ASP A 116 -9.60 -35.34 28.65
C ASP A 116 -8.64 -34.43 29.41
N GLU A 117 -7.41 -34.84 29.60
CA GLU A 117 -6.32 -34.10 30.27
C GLU A 117 -5.56 -33.20 29.29
N GLY A 118 -5.89 -33.25 27.94
CA GLY A 118 -5.24 -32.48 26.89
C GLY A 118 -3.93 -33.07 26.37
N GLU A 119 -3.62 -34.32 26.72
CA GLU A 119 -2.44 -35.01 26.25
C GLU A 119 -2.70 -35.69 24.89
N GLU A 120 -1.70 -35.69 24.00
CA GLU A 120 -1.78 -36.32 22.68
C GLU A 120 -1.74 -37.85 22.82
N ILE A 121 -2.81 -38.52 22.41
CA ILE A 121 -2.97 -39.96 22.45
C ILE A 121 -2.84 -40.63 21.08
N ALA A 122 -3.01 -39.86 19.99
CA ALA A 122 -2.80 -40.30 18.62
C ALA A 122 -2.47 -39.12 17.74
N ASN A 123 -1.70 -39.34 16.66
CA ASN A 123 -1.44 -38.31 15.67
C ASN A 123 -1.24 -38.89 14.28
N THR A 124 -1.31 -38.03 13.27
CA THR A 124 -1.01 -38.35 11.87
C THR A 124 -0.59 -37.08 11.14
N GLU A 125 0.16 -37.24 10.07
CA GLU A 125 0.57 -36.18 9.16
C GLU A 125 0.07 -36.44 7.75
N ALA A 126 -0.22 -35.40 7.01
CA ALA A 126 -0.56 -35.55 5.59
C ALA A 126 0.69 -35.89 4.78
N ASN A 127 0.53 -36.71 3.75
CA ASN A 127 1.63 -37.08 2.85
C ASN A 127 2.11 -35.93 1.95
N GLU A 128 1.27 -34.93 1.74
CA GLU A 128 1.57 -33.77 0.92
C GLU A 128 1.50 -32.50 1.77
N LYS A 129 2.31 -31.52 1.39
CA LYS A 129 2.32 -30.21 2.02
C LYS A 129 1.26 -29.29 1.40
N PHE A 130 0.66 -28.46 2.21
CA PHE A 130 -0.15 -27.34 1.76
C PHE A 130 0.76 -26.20 1.23
N VAL A 131 0.47 -25.67 0.04
CA VAL A 131 1.21 -24.55 -0.53
C VAL A 131 0.64 -23.25 0.03
N TYR A 132 1.33 -22.70 1.04
CA TYR A 132 0.90 -21.47 1.66
C TYR A 132 1.19 -20.26 0.76
N GLN A 133 0.16 -19.53 0.42
CA GLN A 133 0.24 -18.29 -0.35
C GLN A 133 0.18 -17.09 0.59
N LYS A 134 1.31 -16.41 0.75
CA LYS A 134 1.39 -15.18 1.55
C LYS A 134 0.41 -14.13 1.02
N LYS A 135 -0.35 -13.52 1.91
CA LYS A 135 -1.20 -12.37 1.59
C LYS A 135 -0.46 -11.07 1.80
N MET A 136 -0.73 -10.10 0.91
CA MET A 136 -0.33 -8.73 1.15
C MET A 136 -1.35 -8.08 2.09
N LEU A 137 -0.87 -7.48 3.17
CA LEU A 137 -1.67 -6.89 4.24
C LEU A 137 -1.24 -5.44 4.50
N VAL A 138 -2.14 -4.68 5.09
CA VAL A 138 -1.80 -3.43 5.78
C VAL A 138 -1.53 -3.75 7.24
N THR A 139 -0.40 -3.30 7.75
CA THR A 139 -0.03 -3.41 9.17
C THR A 139 0.43 -2.06 9.71
N THR A 140 0.36 -1.87 11.01
CA THR A 140 1.01 -0.74 11.67
C THR A 140 2.49 -1.06 11.82
N PHE A 141 3.34 -0.20 11.27
CA PHE A 141 4.78 -0.34 11.38
C PHE A 141 5.34 0.42 12.59
N LEU A 142 5.05 1.73 12.68
CA LEU A 142 5.53 2.60 13.76
C LEU A 142 4.43 3.52 14.27
N GLY A 143 4.56 3.94 15.51
CA GLY A 143 3.73 4.94 16.14
C GLY A 143 3.13 4.48 17.47
N THR A 144 3.72 4.94 18.56
CA THR A 144 3.19 4.72 19.92
C THR A 144 2.16 5.78 20.24
N MET A 145 0.97 5.34 20.66
CA MET A 145 -0.17 6.20 20.95
C MET A 145 -0.64 6.01 22.40
N TYR A 146 -1.20 7.09 22.92
CA TYR A 146 -1.87 7.09 24.23
C TYR A 146 -3.36 7.35 24.04
N ASP A 147 -4.14 6.99 25.04
CA ASP A 147 -5.56 7.36 25.16
C ASP A 147 -6.35 7.11 23.86
N GLY A 148 -6.45 5.84 23.46
CA GLY A 148 -7.31 5.42 22.36
C GLY A 148 -6.96 5.96 20.98
N ASN A 149 -5.68 6.19 20.70
CA ASN A 149 -5.17 6.68 19.42
C ASN A 149 -5.33 8.19 19.16
N THR A 150 -5.61 8.99 20.17
CA THR A 150 -5.82 10.44 20.02
C THR A 150 -4.65 11.28 20.53
N LYS A 151 -3.80 10.72 21.41
CA LYS A 151 -2.65 11.41 22.00
C LYS A 151 -1.36 10.67 21.67
N TYR A 152 -0.33 11.41 21.36
CA TYR A 152 1.00 10.90 21.12
C TYR A 152 2.06 11.92 21.58
N ASP A 153 3.25 11.44 21.91
CA ASP A 153 4.41 12.28 22.08
C ASP A 153 5.24 12.25 20.79
N LEU A 154 5.77 13.41 20.44
CA LEU A 154 6.78 13.51 19.39
C LEU A 154 8.13 13.34 20.06
N LYS A 155 8.67 12.13 20.06
CA LYS A 155 9.96 11.82 20.71
C LYS A 155 10.81 10.90 19.86
N ASP A 156 12.12 10.99 20.04
CA ASP A 156 13.09 10.04 19.52
C ASP A 156 13.10 8.79 20.39
N GLY A 157 13.28 7.61 19.80
CA GLY A 157 13.27 6.35 20.53
C GLY A 157 13.34 5.12 19.63
N PRO A 158 13.45 3.92 20.25
CA PRO A 158 13.39 2.66 19.53
C PRO A 158 12.01 2.47 18.88
N PHE A 159 11.89 1.55 17.93
CA PHE A 159 10.66 1.35 17.14
C PHE A 159 9.42 1.07 17.98
N ASP A 160 9.57 0.41 19.10
CA ASP A 160 8.49 0.11 20.05
C ASP A 160 8.13 1.29 20.98
N ASP A 161 8.95 2.36 21.00
CA ASP A 161 8.72 3.54 21.85
C ASP A 161 9.19 4.86 21.20
N CYS A 162 8.93 5.06 19.92
CA CYS A 162 9.32 6.27 19.16
C CYS A 162 8.25 7.37 19.14
N GLY A 163 7.18 7.25 19.92
CA GLY A 163 6.05 8.18 19.89
C GLY A 163 5.22 8.09 18.60
N GLY A 164 4.36 9.07 18.37
CA GLY A 164 3.55 9.15 17.17
C GLY A 164 4.17 9.99 16.06
N PHE A 165 3.56 9.95 14.87
CA PHE A 165 3.99 10.66 13.68
C PHE A 165 2.91 11.66 13.24
N GLY A 166 2.80 12.76 13.96
CA GLY A 166 1.96 13.86 13.53
C GLY A 166 2.49 14.48 12.23
N GLY A 167 1.65 14.59 11.21
CA GLY A 167 2.02 15.29 10.00
C GLY A 167 3.08 14.58 9.12
N ALA A 168 3.10 13.25 9.06
CA ALA A 168 3.93 12.51 8.10
C ALA A 168 3.37 12.71 6.68
N VAL A 169 3.69 13.85 6.06
CA VAL A 169 3.11 14.27 4.78
C VAL A 169 3.96 13.87 3.57
N TRP A 170 5.26 13.66 3.77
CA TRP A 170 6.17 13.25 2.71
C TRP A 170 7.26 12.32 3.24
N LEU A 171 7.47 11.23 2.53
CA LEU A 171 8.45 10.20 2.84
C LEU A 171 9.49 10.13 1.73
N SER A 172 10.75 9.86 2.07
CA SER A 172 11.82 9.68 1.08
C SER A 172 12.93 8.80 1.64
N PHE A 173 13.24 7.72 0.93
CA PHE A 173 14.44 6.94 1.22
C PHE A 173 15.71 7.71 0.88
N ASP A 174 16.76 7.44 1.63
CA ASP A 174 18.12 7.87 1.29
C ASP A 174 18.64 7.05 0.11
N PRO A 175 18.96 7.68 -1.05
CA PRO A 175 19.43 6.94 -2.22
C PRO A 175 20.77 6.21 -2.01
N LYS A 176 21.55 6.57 -0.96
CA LYS A 176 22.81 5.93 -0.60
C LYS A 176 22.71 4.93 0.56
N ASN A 177 21.59 4.90 1.25
CA ASN A 177 21.37 3.98 2.35
C ASN A 177 19.87 3.63 2.50
N HIS A 178 19.46 2.52 1.91
CA HIS A 178 18.08 2.02 1.96
C HIS A 178 17.57 1.67 3.37
N ASN A 179 18.45 1.67 4.38
CA ASN A 179 18.06 1.56 5.78
C ASN A 179 17.65 2.90 6.40
N HIS A 180 17.69 4.00 5.66
CA HIS A 180 17.31 5.32 6.12
C HIS A 180 16.07 5.83 5.38
N LEU A 181 14.97 5.95 6.08
CA LEU A 181 13.74 6.58 5.59
C LEU A 181 13.52 7.91 6.31
N TYR A 182 13.55 9.00 5.56
CA TYR A 182 13.29 10.35 6.07
C TYR A 182 11.82 10.73 5.89
N LEU A 183 11.33 11.53 6.82
CA LEU A 183 9.98 12.07 6.76
C LEU A 183 9.94 13.53 7.22
N VAL A 184 9.02 14.27 6.61
CA VAL A 184 8.72 15.65 6.98
C VAL A 184 7.23 15.87 7.15
N GLY A 185 6.90 16.94 7.86
CA GLY A 185 5.52 17.37 8.07
C GLY A 185 5.44 18.81 8.51
N GLU A 186 4.27 19.42 8.32
CA GLU A 186 4.01 20.75 8.84
C GLU A 186 4.14 20.79 10.36
N GLN A 187 4.86 21.81 10.86
CA GLN A 187 5.07 22.06 12.29
C GLN A 187 5.78 20.90 13.04
N HIS A 188 6.39 19.99 12.29
CA HIS A 188 7.12 18.86 12.83
C HIS A 188 8.56 18.87 12.33
N PRO A 189 9.52 18.33 13.09
CA PRO A 189 10.90 18.20 12.64
C PRO A 189 11.02 17.20 11.49
N THR A 190 12.08 17.34 10.70
CA THR A 190 12.53 16.27 9.81
C THR A 190 13.02 15.11 10.65
N ARG A 191 12.51 13.92 10.42
CA ARG A 191 12.85 12.72 11.20
C ARG A 191 13.47 11.65 10.30
N LEU A 192 14.28 10.81 10.90
CA LEU A 192 14.88 9.62 10.31
C LEU A 192 14.31 8.38 11.00
N ILE A 193 13.83 7.44 10.21
CA ILE A 193 13.59 6.05 10.59
C ILE A 193 14.81 5.25 10.14
N ASP A 194 15.61 4.78 11.08
CA ASP A 194 16.82 3.98 10.85
C ASP A 194 16.48 2.50 11.09
N PHE A 195 16.38 1.74 9.99
CA PHE A 195 15.98 0.32 10.04
C PHE A 195 17.09 -0.59 10.59
N GLU A 196 18.36 -0.16 10.48
CA GLU A 196 19.48 -0.95 11.00
C GLU A 196 19.58 -0.84 12.52
N LYS A 197 19.30 0.36 13.06
CA LYS A 197 19.30 0.61 14.50
C LYS A 197 17.94 0.38 15.15
N GLU A 198 16.91 0.14 14.35
CA GLU A 198 15.51 0.09 14.81
C GLU A 198 15.14 1.31 15.67
N TYR A 199 15.52 2.49 15.21
CA TYR A 199 15.44 3.73 15.97
C TYR A 199 14.91 4.90 15.13
N VAL A 200 14.09 5.74 15.73
CA VAL A 200 13.59 6.98 15.13
C VAL A 200 14.26 8.17 15.79
N SER A 201 14.82 9.08 14.99
CA SER A 201 15.52 10.26 15.48
C SER A 201 15.11 11.54 14.75
N THR A 202 15.22 12.66 15.45
CA THR A 202 15.10 14.00 14.90
C THR A 202 16.40 14.38 14.20
N VAL A 203 16.30 14.79 12.94
CA VAL A 203 17.44 15.21 12.10
C VAL A 203 17.57 16.72 12.13
N TYR A 204 16.49 17.42 11.82
CA TYR A 204 16.45 18.88 11.74
C TYR A 204 15.12 19.44 12.25
N SER A 205 15.19 20.54 13.00
CA SER A 205 14.03 21.25 13.53
C SER A 205 14.28 22.77 13.47
N GLY A 206 13.90 23.42 12.42
CA GLY A 206 14.16 24.87 12.30
C GLY A 206 13.22 25.56 11.32
N LEU A 207 12.43 24.74 10.61
CA LEU A 207 11.43 25.21 9.63
C LEU A 207 10.05 24.72 10.03
N SER A 208 9.04 25.55 9.83
CA SER A 208 7.68 25.27 10.30
C SER A 208 6.73 24.67 9.26
N LYS A 209 7.09 24.79 7.96
CA LYS A 209 6.22 24.34 6.87
C LYS A 209 6.98 23.53 5.83
N VAL A 210 7.72 22.54 6.31
CA VAL A 210 8.41 21.61 5.41
C VAL A 210 7.41 20.71 4.72
N ARG A 211 7.48 20.64 3.38
CA ARG A 211 6.49 19.94 2.55
C ARG A 211 7.03 18.71 1.86
N THR A 212 8.22 18.79 1.27
CA THR A 212 8.81 17.69 0.51
C THR A 212 10.28 17.50 0.83
N ILE A 213 10.76 16.29 0.59
CA ILE A 213 12.17 15.92 0.56
C ILE A 213 12.45 15.39 -0.84
N CYS A 214 13.54 15.86 -1.43
CA CYS A 214 14.22 15.20 -2.55
C CYS A 214 15.74 15.26 -2.34
N TRP A 215 16.50 14.74 -3.29
CA TRP A 215 17.95 14.59 -3.15
C TRP A 215 18.66 15.24 -4.32
N THR A 216 19.85 15.76 -4.11
CA THR A 216 20.74 16.11 -5.22
C THR A 216 21.08 14.87 -6.02
N HIS A 217 21.47 15.03 -7.29
CA HIS A 217 21.73 13.90 -8.20
C HIS A 217 22.71 12.88 -7.61
N GLU A 218 23.77 13.36 -6.98
CA GLU A 218 24.76 12.50 -6.33
C GLU A 218 24.33 12.05 -4.92
N ALA A 219 23.14 12.44 -4.46
CA ALA A 219 22.65 12.18 -3.12
C ALA A 219 23.62 12.55 -1.99
N ASP A 220 24.45 13.57 -2.21
CA ASP A 220 25.33 14.15 -1.21
C ASP A 220 24.61 15.15 -0.30
N SER A 221 23.44 15.57 -0.72
CA SER A 221 22.60 16.51 0.02
C SER A 221 21.11 16.17 -0.11
N MET A 222 20.41 16.39 0.98
CA MET A 222 18.95 16.42 1.04
C MET A 222 18.47 17.83 0.69
N ILE A 223 17.41 17.93 -0.10
CA ILE A 223 16.73 19.18 -0.42
C ILE A 223 15.36 19.13 0.26
N ILE A 224 15.04 20.14 1.04
CA ILE A 224 13.73 20.29 1.68
C ILE A 224 13.07 21.58 1.23
N THR A 225 11.76 21.52 1.00
CA THR A 225 10.93 22.70 0.68
C THR A 225 10.32 23.28 1.92
N ASN A 226 10.22 24.60 1.99
CA ASN A 226 9.53 25.32 3.05
C ASN A 226 8.48 26.25 2.43
N ASP A 227 7.22 25.95 2.65
CA ASP A 227 6.09 26.72 2.14
C ASP A 227 5.90 28.00 2.97
N GLN A 228 6.42 29.08 2.48
CA GLN A 228 6.34 30.41 3.08
C GLN A 228 5.85 31.44 2.04
N ASN A 229 5.41 32.62 2.47
CA ASN A 229 4.67 33.59 1.65
C ASN A 229 5.46 34.87 1.30
N ASN A 230 6.79 34.80 1.25
CA ASN A 230 7.65 35.96 0.95
C ASN A 230 8.63 35.59 -0.17
N ASN A 231 8.65 36.35 -1.26
CA ASN A 231 9.50 36.12 -2.43
C ASN A 231 11.00 36.30 -2.15
N ASP A 232 11.36 37.06 -1.16
CA ASP A 232 12.77 37.34 -0.82
C ASP A 232 13.36 36.31 0.14
N ARG A 233 12.52 35.39 0.67
CA ARG A 233 12.95 34.35 1.57
C ARG A 233 13.21 33.03 0.84
N PRO A 234 14.10 32.22 1.37
CA PRO A 234 14.35 30.88 0.82
C PRO A 234 13.10 30.00 0.90
N ASN A 235 12.88 29.23 -0.16
CA ASN A 235 11.81 28.25 -0.27
C ASN A 235 12.34 26.81 -0.41
N ASN A 236 13.57 26.64 -0.90
CA ASN A 236 14.26 25.38 -0.90
C ASN A 236 15.61 25.52 -0.19
N TYR A 237 15.96 24.50 0.56
CA TYR A 237 17.18 24.44 1.36
C TYR A 237 17.92 23.13 1.11
N ILE A 238 19.24 23.18 1.26
CA ILE A 238 20.13 22.02 1.23
C ILE A 238 20.58 21.70 2.66
N LEU A 239 20.53 20.41 3.00
CA LEU A 239 21.17 19.85 4.18
C LEU A 239 22.20 18.82 3.71
N THR A 240 23.48 19.06 4.02
CA THR A 240 24.56 18.23 3.50
C THR A 240 24.73 16.94 4.29
N ARG A 241 25.06 15.86 3.60
CA ARG A 241 25.40 14.57 4.21
C ARG A 241 26.61 14.65 5.12
N GLU A 242 27.62 15.44 4.75
CA GLU A 242 28.82 15.68 5.56
C GLU A 242 28.49 16.21 6.96
N SER A 243 27.48 17.08 7.07
CA SER A 243 26.99 17.59 8.36
C SER A 243 26.07 16.62 9.12
N GLY A 244 25.77 15.43 8.57
CA GLY A 244 24.72 14.55 9.06
C GLY A 244 23.32 15.16 8.90
N PHE A 245 23.14 16.00 7.87
CA PHE A 245 21.90 16.73 7.57
C PHE A 245 21.46 17.71 8.67
N LYS A 246 22.43 18.28 9.41
CA LYS A 246 22.17 19.20 10.52
C LYS A 246 22.43 20.67 10.16
N VAL A 247 23.24 20.92 9.15
CA VAL A 247 23.57 22.27 8.66
C VAL A 247 22.71 22.56 7.44
N ILE A 248 21.90 23.63 7.54
CA ILE A 248 21.02 24.07 6.47
C ILE A 248 21.64 25.24 5.70
N THR A 249 21.55 25.21 4.38
CA THR A 249 21.96 26.27 3.46
C THR A 249 20.81 26.63 2.52
N GLU A 250 20.63 27.94 2.27
CA GLU A 250 19.65 28.43 1.31
C GLU A 250 20.01 28.00 -0.12
N LEU A 251 19.01 27.51 -0.89
CA LEU A 251 19.21 27.09 -2.27
C LEU A 251 18.51 28.02 -3.27
N THR A 252 17.21 28.16 -3.15
CA THR A 252 16.41 29.04 -4.01
C THR A 252 15.51 29.94 -3.17
N LYS A 253 15.05 31.03 -3.78
CA LYS A 253 14.10 31.96 -3.14
C LYS A 253 12.77 31.98 -3.89
N GLY A 254 11.71 32.31 -3.18
CA GLY A 254 10.37 32.41 -3.71
C GLY A 254 9.30 32.06 -2.68
N GLN A 255 8.08 32.39 -2.97
CA GLN A 255 6.94 32.11 -2.08
C GLN A 255 6.16 30.87 -2.51
N ASN A 256 5.41 30.29 -1.56
CA ASN A 256 4.39 29.28 -1.81
C ASN A 256 4.92 28.03 -2.54
N CYS A 257 6.10 27.55 -2.12
CA CYS A 257 6.69 26.32 -2.62
C CYS A 257 6.26 25.14 -1.74
N ASN A 258 5.47 24.23 -2.27
CA ASN A 258 5.06 23.03 -1.56
C ASN A 258 5.44 21.72 -2.28
N GLY A 259 6.22 21.82 -3.35
CA GLY A 259 6.71 20.66 -4.09
C GLY A 259 8.02 20.96 -4.79
N ALA A 260 9.00 20.11 -4.56
CA ALA A 260 10.25 20.08 -5.32
C ALA A 260 10.69 18.65 -5.55
N GLU A 261 11.25 18.40 -6.72
CA GLU A 261 11.78 17.09 -7.12
C GLU A 261 12.97 17.28 -8.05
N THR A 262 13.97 16.43 -7.92
CA THR A 262 15.15 16.44 -8.76
C THR A 262 14.96 15.50 -9.94
N HIS A 263 15.29 15.96 -11.15
CA HIS A 263 15.27 15.11 -12.33
C HIS A 263 16.26 13.94 -12.16
N PRO A 264 15.80 12.67 -12.26
CA PRO A 264 16.61 11.51 -11.85
C PRO A 264 17.88 11.29 -12.69
N ILE A 265 17.95 11.85 -13.91
CA ILE A 265 19.08 11.65 -14.82
C ILE A 265 19.95 12.90 -14.94
N ASN A 266 19.37 14.09 -15.00
CA ASN A 266 20.14 15.35 -15.21
C ASN A 266 20.48 16.05 -13.91
N GLY A 267 19.81 15.74 -12.81
CA GLY A 267 20.06 16.35 -11.51
C GLY A 267 19.53 17.77 -11.32
N GLU A 268 18.82 18.33 -12.30
CA GLU A 268 18.19 19.64 -12.18
C GLU A 268 17.04 19.62 -11.18
N LEU A 269 16.88 20.65 -10.36
CA LEU A 269 15.77 20.75 -9.44
C LEU A 269 14.56 21.41 -10.09
N TYR A 270 13.40 20.78 -9.98
CA TYR A 270 12.10 21.34 -10.37
C TYR A 270 11.29 21.62 -9.12
N PHE A 271 10.74 22.84 -9.02
CA PHE A 271 9.95 23.25 -7.88
C PHE A 271 8.83 24.19 -8.29
N ASN A 272 7.90 24.45 -7.41
CA ASN A 272 6.72 25.24 -7.72
C ASN A 272 6.57 26.51 -6.89
N SER A 273 5.69 27.40 -7.41
CA SER A 273 4.98 28.39 -6.62
C SER A 273 3.48 28.13 -6.82
N TRP A 274 2.85 27.43 -5.88
CA TRP A 274 1.48 26.96 -6.04
C TRP A 274 0.46 28.08 -6.19
N ASN A 275 0.65 29.21 -5.48
CA ASN A 275 -0.27 30.34 -5.56
C ASN A 275 -0.33 30.96 -6.97
N ALA A 276 0.78 30.99 -7.68
CA ALA A 276 0.87 31.46 -9.07
C ALA A 276 0.69 30.34 -10.10
N GLY A 277 0.62 29.06 -9.65
CA GLY A 277 0.58 27.89 -10.51
C GLY A 277 1.86 27.65 -11.30
N GLN A 278 2.97 28.29 -10.92
CA GLN A 278 4.22 28.27 -11.67
C GLN A 278 5.09 27.07 -11.33
N VAL A 279 5.77 26.55 -12.35
CA VAL A 279 6.84 25.56 -12.25
C VAL A 279 8.15 26.20 -12.69
N PHE A 280 9.17 25.98 -11.88
CA PHE A 280 10.53 26.47 -12.11
C PHE A 280 11.50 25.30 -12.26
N ARG A 281 12.59 25.55 -12.98
CA ARG A 281 13.78 24.70 -13.05
C ARG A 281 14.97 25.46 -12.45
N TYR A 282 15.71 24.82 -11.56
CA TYR A 282 16.97 25.30 -11.04
C TYR A 282 18.11 24.42 -11.56
N ASP A 283 19.14 25.06 -12.09
CA ASP A 283 20.35 24.42 -12.63
C ASP A 283 21.49 24.62 -11.61
N PHE A 284 21.98 23.53 -11.03
CA PHE A 284 23.05 23.58 -10.03
C PHE A 284 24.39 24.05 -10.61
N THR A 285 24.62 23.88 -11.91
CA THR A 285 25.87 24.30 -12.56
C THR A 285 25.93 25.81 -12.75
N THR A 286 24.84 26.39 -13.26
CA THR A 286 24.76 27.85 -13.49
C THR A 286 24.23 28.61 -12.29
N GLN A 287 23.61 27.92 -11.33
CA GLN A 287 22.86 28.47 -10.18
C GLN A 287 21.71 29.39 -10.58
N GLU A 288 21.12 29.14 -11.76
CA GLU A 288 20.03 29.94 -12.30
C GLU A 288 18.68 29.25 -12.12
N THR A 289 17.68 30.05 -11.74
CA THR A 289 16.27 29.64 -11.72
C THR A 289 15.56 30.13 -12.97
N THR A 290 14.97 29.23 -13.74
CA THR A 290 14.21 29.52 -14.96
C THR A 290 12.74 29.16 -14.79
N PRO A 291 11.79 30.09 -15.04
CA PRO A 291 10.36 29.73 -15.11
C PRO A 291 10.08 28.92 -16.37
N LEU A 292 9.24 27.88 -16.25
CA LEU A 292 8.92 26.98 -17.35
C LEU A 292 7.51 27.24 -17.91
N PHE A 293 6.52 26.99 -17.09
CA PHE A 293 5.10 27.14 -17.43
C PHE A 293 4.25 27.38 -16.21
N THR A 294 3.00 27.74 -16.44
CA THR A 294 1.98 27.91 -15.41
C THR A 294 0.89 26.85 -15.65
N ILE A 295 0.52 26.10 -14.62
CA ILE A 295 -0.61 25.17 -14.68
C ILE A 295 -1.92 25.96 -14.66
N GLN A 296 -3.00 25.37 -15.17
CA GLN A 296 -4.31 26.02 -15.28
C GLN A 296 -4.87 26.45 -13.91
N ASP A 297 -4.65 25.61 -12.88
CA ASP A 297 -5.18 25.85 -11.54
C ASP A 297 -4.17 26.54 -10.63
N SER A 298 -3.92 27.82 -10.88
CA SER A 298 -3.21 28.67 -9.93
C SER A 298 -3.99 28.81 -8.61
N GLY A 299 -3.27 28.98 -7.50
CA GLY A 299 -3.87 29.10 -6.17
C GLY A 299 -4.17 27.78 -5.46
N TRP A 300 -3.77 26.65 -6.05
CA TRP A 300 -3.97 25.31 -5.48
C TRP A 300 -2.67 24.55 -5.32
N GLU A 301 -2.55 23.80 -4.23
CA GLU A 301 -1.40 22.94 -3.97
C GLU A 301 -1.20 21.94 -5.10
N PHE A 302 0.06 21.75 -5.51
CA PHE A 302 0.43 20.67 -6.43
C PHE A 302 1.87 20.20 -6.16
N HIS A 303 2.13 18.93 -6.47
CA HIS A 303 3.42 18.29 -6.29
C HIS A 303 3.92 17.76 -7.63
N ILE A 304 5.24 17.82 -7.83
CA ILE A 304 5.92 17.30 -9.02
C ILE A 304 6.62 16.01 -8.61
N GLN A 305 6.45 14.93 -9.41
CA GLN A 305 7.11 13.65 -9.16
C GLN A 305 7.58 13.04 -10.47
N PHE A 306 8.90 12.89 -10.62
CA PHE A 306 9.50 12.34 -11.82
C PHE A 306 9.34 10.84 -11.91
N HIS A 307 9.04 10.37 -13.12
CA HIS A 307 9.19 8.98 -13.49
C HIS A 307 10.68 8.58 -13.44
N PRO A 308 11.05 7.37 -12.96
CA PRO A 308 12.45 6.95 -12.83
C PRO A 308 13.28 7.05 -14.10
N SER A 309 12.67 6.93 -15.28
CA SER A 309 13.36 7.14 -16.57
C SER A 309 13.73 8.60 -16.87
N GLY A 310 13.19 9.56 -16.13
CA GLY A 310 13.32 10.99 -16.45
C GLY A 310 12.52 11.47 -17.67
N ASN A 311 11.80 10.58 -18.36
CA ASN A 311 11.09 10.96 -19.59
C ASN A 311 9.85 11.83 -19.37
N TYR A 312 9.33 11.84 -18.15
CA TYR A 312 8.18 12.67 -17.77
C TYR A 312 8.09 12.82 -16.25
N ALA A 313 7.25 13.75 -15.83
CA ALA A 313 6.82 13.88 -14.43
C ALA A 313 5.29 13.90 -14.34
N TYR A 314 4.75 13.35 -13.26
CA TYR A 314 3.40 13.63 -12.86
C TYR A 314 3.35 14.90 -12.01
N ILE A 315 2.29 15.69 -12.24
CA ILE A 315 1.95 16.87 -11.43
C ILE A 315 0.62 16.57 -10.76
N VAL A 316 0.69 16.29 -9.48
CA VAL A 316 -0.49 15.95 -8.67
C VAL A 316 -1.13 17.25 -8.18
N VAL A 317 -2.31 17.60 -8.71
CA VAL A 317 -3.03 18.83 -8.35
C VAL A 317 -4.04 18.52 -7.26
N VAL A 318 -3.64 18.79 -6.02
CA VAL A 318 -4.26 18.28 -4.81
C VAL A 318 -5.73 18.68 -4.68
N ASN A 319 -6.02 19.97 -4.54
CA ASN A 319 -7.36 20.43 -4.22
C ASN A 319 -8.29 20.54 -5.44
N GLN A 320 -7.78 20.24 -6.64
CA GLN A 320 -8.55 20.16 -7.87
C GLN A 320 -8.72 18.72 -8.37
N HIS A 321 -8.18 17.74 -7.64
CA HIS A 321 -8.54 16.32 -7.73
C HIS A 321 -8.20 15.66 -9.08
N TYR A 322 -7.04 16.01 -9.67
CA TYR A 322 -6.57 15.40 -10.90
C TYR A 322 -5.04 15.32 -10.97
N ILE A 323 -4.53 14.52 -11.89
CA ILE A 323 -3.10 14.37 -12.14
C ILE A 323 -2.81 14.76 -13.58
N LEU A 324 -1.81 15.63 -13.75
CA LEU A 324 -1.22 16.01 -15.03
C LEU A 324 0.02 15.15 -15.29
N ARG A 325 0.37 15.03 -16.56
CA ARG A 325 1.67 14.57 -17.03
C ARG A 325 2.34 15.67 -17.82
N SER A 326 3.61 15.92 -17.53
CA SER A 326 4.49 16.79 -18.30
C SER A 326 5.63 15.94 -18.85
N ASP A 327 5.71 15.81 -20.15
CA ASP A 327 6.79 15.07 -20.81
C ASP A 327 8.08 15.89 -20.78
N TYR A 328 9.23 15.19 -20.67
CA TYR A 328 10.52 15.82 -20.67
C TYR A 328 11.11 15.92 -22.08
N ASP A 329 11.40 17.12 -22.54
CA ASP A 329 12.09 17.35 -23.80
C ASP A 329 13.61 17.30 -23.60
N TRP A 330 14.24 16.20 -23.99
CA TRP A 330 15.67 15.97 -23.89
C TRP A 330 16.52 16.95 -24.71
N LYS A 331 15.98 17.55 -25.78
CA LYS A 331 16.68 18.52 -26.59
C LYS A 331 16.81 19.86 -25.89
N THR A 332 15.74 20.31 -25.28
CA THR A 332 15.70 21.59 -24.56
C THR A 332 15.98 21.43 -23.08
N LYS A 333 16.10 20.18 -22.59
CA LYS A 333 16.33 19.80 -21.19
C LYS A 333 15.35 20.48 -20.24
N ARG A 334 14.04 20.29 -20.48
CA ARG A 334 12.98 20.85 -19.65
C ARG A 334 11.67 20.09 -19.76
N LEU A 335 10.87 20.19 -18.71
CA LEU A 335 9.47 19.75 -18.76
C LEU A 335 8.66 20.62 -19.73
N THR A 336 7.78 19.99 -20.49
CA THR A 336 6.87 20.63 -21.45
C THR A 336 5.53 20.99 -20.80
N THR A 337 4.67 21.72 -21.54
CA THR A 337 3.32 22.04 -21.07
C THR A 337 2.56 20.77 -20.70
N PRO A 338 2.02 20.65 -19.47
CA PRO A 338 1.38 19.43 -19.02
C PRO A 338 -0.04 19.25 -19.56
N TYR A 339 -0.52 17.99 -19.55
CA TYR A 339 -1.88 17.59 -19.91
C TYR A 339 -2.48 16.63 -18.88
N ILE A 340 -3.82 16.57 -18.79
CA ILE A 340 -4.52 15.73 -17.82
C ILE A 340 -4.41 14.25 -18.20
N VAL A 341 -3.88 13.41 -17.30
CA VAL A 341 -3.83 11.95 -17.41
C VAL A 341 -5.06 11.32 -16.80
N CYS A 342 -5.43 11.73 -15.60
CA CYS A 342 -6.59 11.18 -14.90
C CYS A 342 -7.21 12.19 -13.94
N GLY A 343 -8.47 11.95 -13.59
CA GLY A 343 -9.27 12.87 -12.79
C GLY A 343 -9.93 13.95 -13.63
N GLN A 344 -10.65 14.81 -12.97
CA GLN A 344 -11.33 15.96 -13.58
C GLN A 344 -11.28 17.13 -12.62
N GLN A 345 -10.90 18.30 -13.14
CA GLN A 345 -10.80 19.54 -12.41
C GLN A 345 -12.06 19.82 -11.57
N GLY A 346 -11.88 20.03 -10.27
CA GLY A 346 -12.95 20.35 -9.31
C GLY A 346 -13.92 19.21 -8.99
N ALA A 347 -13.77 18.05 -9.62
CA ALA A 347 -14.70 16.92 -9.47
C ALA A 347 -14.14 15.87 -8.49
N LYS A 348 -14.39 16.12 -7.21
CA LYS A 348 -14.01 15.19 -6.13
C LYS A 348 -15.01 14.05 -6.01
N ASP A 349 -14.50 12.83 -5.91
CA ASP A 349 -15.27 11.62 -5.62
C ASP A 349 -14.32 10.43 -5.41
N TRP A 350 -14.86 9.25 -5.20
CA TRP A 350 -14.13 7.98 -5.22
C TRP A 350 -14.67 7.08 -6.34
N VAL A 351 -14.05 7.15 -7.52
CA VAL A 351 -14.44 6.33 -8.69
C VAL A 351 -13.20 5.76 -9.36
N ASP A 352 -13.13 4.44 -9.47
CA ASP A 352 -12.16 3.75 -10.31
C ASP A 352 -12.53 3.96 -11.79
N GLY A 353 -11.53 4.18 -12.65
CA GLY A 353 -11.82 4.44 -14.06
C GLY A 353 -10.58 4.79 -14.88
N VAL A 354 -10.78 5.17 -16.15
CA VAL A 354 -9.71 5.55 -17.07
C VAL A 354 -9.82 7.03 -17.41
N GLY A 355 -8.69 7.73 -17.34
CA GLY A 355 -8.60 9.14 -17.70
C GLY A 355 -9.59 10.01 -16.93
N LYS A 356 -10.35 10.85 -17.61
CA LYS A 356 -11.35 11.76 -17.01
C LYS A 356 -12.55 11.07 -16.37
N LYS A 357 -12.69 9.75 -16.49
CA LYS A 357 -13.74 8.99 -15.78
C LYS A 357 -13.36 8.65 -14.34
N ALA A 358 -12.07 8.59 -14.03
CA ALA A 358 -11.60 8.42 -12.67
C ALA A 358 -11.96 9.64 -11.81
N ARG A 359 -12.20 9.40 -10.52
CA ARG A 359 -12.37 10.47 -9.52
C ARG A 359 -11.48 10.15 -8.33
N MET A 360 -10.92 11.21 -7.78
CA MET A 360 -10.12 11.20 -6.56
C MET A 360 -10.46 12.41 -5.69
N HIS A 361 -10.01 12.42 -4.44
CA HIS A 361 -10.28 13.52 -3.54
C HIS A 361 -9.01 13.92 -2.78
N ALA A 362 -8.39 15.02 -3.20
CA ALA A 362 -7.12 15.55 -2.69
C ALA A 362 -5.96 14.52 -2.76
N PRO A 363 -5.59 14.04 -3.98
CA PRO A 363 -4.43 13.16 -4.14
C PRO A 363 -3.16 13.85 -3.63
N ARG A 364 -2.26 13.06 -3.02
CA ARG A 364 -1.00 13.54 -2.41
C ARG A 364 0.20 12.81 -3.00
N GLN A 365 1.23 12.58 -2.19
CA GLN A 365 2.44 11.88 -2.63
C GLN A 365 2.11 10.53 -3.28
N GLY A 366 2.86 10.23 -4.32
CA GLY A 366 2.89 8.91 -4.94
C GLY A 366 4.31 8.39 -5.10
N THR A 367 4.43 7.18 -5.57
CA THR A 367 5.69 6.51 -5.85
C THR A 367 5.53 5.61 -7.07
N PHE A 368 6.55 5.59 -7.93
CA PHE A 368 6.58 4.71 -9.09
C PHE A 368 7.10 3.34 -8.67
N VAL A 369 6.38 2.29 -9.05
CA VAL A 369 6.76 0.91 -8.76
C VAL A 369 6.75 0.10 -10.04
N LYS A 370 7.85 -0.59 -10.30
CA LYS A 370 7.97 -1.43 -11.50
C LYS A 370 7.00 -2.59 -11.45
N ASN A 371 6.19 -2.74 -12.49
CA ASN A 371 5.23 -3.83 -12.61
C ASN A 371 5.75 -4.90 -13.58
N PRO A 372 6.08 -6.10 -13.10
CA PRO A 372 6.61 -7.18 -13.94
C PRO A 372 5.70 -7.56 -15.12
N ALA A 373 4.39 -7.31 -15.00
CA ALA A 373 3.42 -7.59 -16.08
C ALA A 373 3.62 -6.68 -17.30
N TYR A 374 4.33 -5.55 -17.16
CA TYR A 374 4.61 -4.61 -18.27
C TYR A 374 6.00 -4.80 -18.86
N LYS A 375 6.70 -5.88 -18.52
CA LYS A 375 8.06 -6.14 -18.98
C LYS A 375 8.16 -6.05 -20.51
N GLY A 376 9.04 -5.17 -21.00
CA GLY A 376 9.27 -4.92 -22.43
C GLY A 376 8.30 -3.91 -23.05
N SER A 377 7.39 -3.30 -22.29
CA SER A 377 6.60 -2.16 -22.74
C SER A 377 7.41 -0.86 -22.68
N SER A 378 6.88 0.20 -23.30
CA SER A 378 7.52 1.53 -23.30
C SER A 378 7.52 2.19 -21.92
N ASP A 379 6.67 1.73 -21.02
CA ASP A 379 6.58 2.17 -19.64
C ASP A 379 6.20 0.97 -18.77
N GLU A 380 7.05 0.64 -17.81
CA GLU A 380 6.92 -0.55 -16.97
C GLU A 380 6.48 -0.22 -15.54
N TYR A 381 6.03 1.02 -15.27
CA TYR A 381 5.76 1.45 -13.89
C TYR A 381 4.31 1.83 -13.66
N ASP A 382 3.75 1.34 -12.58
CA ASP A 382 2.54 1.89 -11.99
C ASP A 382 2.91 3.02 -11.01
N PHE A 383 2.03 4.00 -10.88
CA PHE A 383 2.14 5.08 -9.90
C PHE A 383 1.15 4.87 -8.78
N TYR A 384 1.65 4.52 -7.59
CA TYR A 384 0.86 4.38 -6.37
C TYR A 384 0.79 5.71 -5.66
N PHE A 385 -0.39 6.16 -5.24
CA PHE A 385 -0.54 7.46 -4.61
C PHE A 385 -1.59 7.46 -3.49
N CYS A 386 -1.40 8.37 -2.54
CA CYS A 386 -2.37 8.62 -1.48
C CYS A 386 -3.56 9.41 -2.02
N ASP A 387 -4.77 8.87 -1.89
CA ASP A 387 -6.03 9.57 -2.17
C ASP A 387 -6.61 10.01 -0.82
N ARG A 388 -6.10 11.14 -0.31
CA ARG A 388 -6.14 11.57 1.08
C ARG A 388 -7.54 11.57 1.67
N GLU A 389 -8.45 12.33 1.07
CA GLU A 389 -9.82 12.51 1.57
C GLU A 389 -10.73 11.29 1.28
N ASN A 390 -10.28 10.37 0.43
CA ASN A 390 -10.90 9.06 0.23
C ASN A 390 -10.31 7.98 1.14
N HIS A 391 -9.33 8.33 1.99
CA HIS A 391 -8.73 7.44 2.99
C HIS A 391 -8.21 6.12 2.41
N CYS A 392 -7.58 6.18 1.23
CA CYS A 392 -7.09 5.00 0.53
C CYS A 392 -5.84 5.27 -0.31
N ILE A 393 -5.22 4.19 -0.74
CA ILE A 393 -4.11 4.20 -1.70
C ILE A 393 -4.65 3.76 -3.05
N ARG A 394 -4.30 4.51 -4.11
CA ARG A 394 -4.73 4.23 -5.49
C ARG A 394 -3.53 3.88 -6.37
N ILE A 395 -3.80 3.23 -7.49
CA ILE A 395 -2.84 2.95 -8.55
C ILE A 395 -3.27 3.70 -9.81
N LEU A 396 -2.33 4.40 -10.44
CA LEU A 396 -2.46 4.94 -11.78
C LEU A 396 -1.52 4.15 -12.71
N THR A 397 -2.10 3.45 -13.68
CA THR A 397 -1.30 2.73 -14.69
C THR A 397 -0.79 3.66 -15.78
N PRO A 398 0.24 3.28 -16.59
CA PRO A 398 0.72 4.07 -17.72
C PRO A 398 -0.37 4.42 -18.74
N GLN A 399 -1.44 3.61 -18.83
CA GLN A 399 -2.58 3.84 -19.73
C GLN A 399 -3.65 4.77 -19.13
N GLY A 400 -3.38 5.37 -17.96
CA GLY A 400 -4.30 6.31 -17.32
C GLY A 400 -5.47 5.66 -16.59
N ARG A 401 -5.39 4.37 -16.25
CA ARG A 401 -6.39 3.70 -15.41
C ARG A 401 -6.07 3.94 -13.93
N VAL A 402 -7.07 4.39 -13.19
CA VAL A 402 -6.99 4.51 -11.72
C VAL A 402 -7.82 3.41 -11.08
N THR A 403 -7.24 2.70 -10.11
CA THR A 403 -7.91 1.67 -9.31
C THR A 403 -7.54 1.83 -7.83
N THR A 404 -8.40 1.35 -6.94
CA THR A 404 -8.11 1.37 -5.50
C THR A 404 -7.27 0.15 -5.11
N PHE A 405 -6.12 0.40 -4.50
CA PHE A 405 -5.16 -0.62 -4.06
C PHE A 405 -5.44 -1.07 -2.63
N ALA A 406 -5.41 -0.15 -1.68
CA ALA A 406 -5.59 -0.46 -0.26
C ALA A 406 -6.47 0.59 0.43
N GLY A 407 -7.11 0.21 1.53
CA GLY A 407 -8.15 1.01 2.16
C GLY A 407 -9.49 0.78 1.47
N ARG A 408 -10.57 1.17 2.13
CA ARG A 408 -11.93 0.89 1.61
C ARG A 408 -12.39 1.93 0.58
N GLY A 409 -11.78 3.12 0.59
CA GLY A 409 -12.23 4.25 -0.22
C GLY A 409 -13.59 4.76 0.23
N SER A 410 -14.14 5.71 -0.52
CA SER A 410 -15.45 6.35 -0.34
C SER A 410 -15.57 7.32 0.84
N ASN A 411 -16.59 8.12 0.81
CA ASN A 411 -16.87 9.13 1.81
C ASN A 411 -17.11 8.54 3.21
N GLY A 412 -16.35 9.02 4.21
CA GLY A 412 -16.58 8.71 5.62
C GLY A 412 -16.12 7.34 6.09
N THR A 413 -15.25 6.66 5.32
CA THR A 413 -14.68 5.37 5.72
C THR A 413 -13.29 5.48 6.35
N SER A 414 -12.91 6.67 6.84
CA SER A 414 -11.70 6.84 7.64
C SER A 414 -11.70 5.93 8.87
N GLY A 415 -10.54 5.55 9.33
CA GLY A 415 -10.39 4.74 10.52
C GLY A 415 -8.97 4.20 10.67
N TYR A 416 -8.81 3.36 11.67
CA TYR A 416 -7.55 2.70 11.97
C TYR A 416 -7.81 1.20 12.11
N ASN A 417 -7.54 0.45 11.03
CA ASN A 417 -7.59 -1.01 11.02
C ASN A 417 -6.43 -1.54 10.19
N ASP A 418 -5.79 -2.57 10.71
CA ASP A 418 -4.88 -3.44 9.96
C ASP A 418 -5.66 -4.57 9.29
N GLY A 419 -5.04 -5.33 8.39
CA GLY A 419 -5.61 -6.52 7.76
C GLY A 419 -5.64 -6.47 6.24
N ASP A 420 -6.60 -7.19 5.64
CA ASP A 420 -6.75 -7.29 4.19
C ASP A 420 -6.85 -5.93 3.51
N LEU A 421 -6.14 -5.76 2.38
CA LEU A 421 -6.01 -4.48 1.68
C LEU A 421 -7.34 -3.76 1.44
N ARG A 422 -8.39 -4.50 1.07
CA ARG A 422 -9.67 -3.96 0.60
C ARG A 422 -10.84 -4.24 1.54
N GLN A 423 -10.77 -5.31 2.33
CA GLN A 423 -11.89 -5.75 3.17
C GLN A 423 -11.82 -5.17 4.58
N GLU A 424 -10.61 -5.06 5.15
CA GLU A 424 -10.39 -4.71 6.54
C GLU A 424 -9.67 -3.39 6.73
N ALA A 425 -8.57 -3.18 5.98
CA ALA A 425 -7.69 -2.04 6.18
C ALA A 425 -8.39 -0.70 6.06
N ARG A 426 -8.06 0.21 6.98
CA ARG A 426 -8.51 1.60 6.98
C ARG A 426 -7.35 2.53 7.26
N PHE A 427 -7.40 3.67 6.60
CA PHE A 427 -6.51 4.82 6.80
C PHE A 427 -7.31 6.04 7.23
N ASN A 428 -6.61 7.04 7.73
CA ASN A 428 -7.20 8.33 8.05
C ASN A 428 -6.31 9.46 7.50
N HIS A 429 -6.67 10.00 6.34
CA HIS A 429 -5.93 11.00 5.59
C HIS A 429 -4.47 10.57 5.30
N PRO A 430 -4.22 9.47 4.58
CA PRO A 430 -2.86 9.11 4.17
C PRO A 430 -2.31 10.17 3.23
N GLU A 431 -1.07 10.64 3.47
CA GLU A 431 -0.45 11.69 2.67
C GLU A 431 0.89 11.28 2.07
N GLY A 432 1.76 10.64 2.84
CA GLY A 432 3.07 10.19 2.40
C GLY A 432 3.05 8.73 1.95
N ILE A 433 3.78 8.41 0.88
CA ILE A 433 3.97 7.03 0.42
C ILE A 433 5.31 6.86 -0.27
N VAL A 434 6.02 5.78 0.08
CA VAL A 434 7.20 5.30 -0.63
C VAL A 434 7.15 3.79 -0.78
N TYR A 435 7.81 3.27 -1.79
CA TYR A 435 8.03 1.85 -1.98
C TYR A 435 9.48 1.49 -1.66
N ASP A 436 9.67 0.43 -0.91
CA ASP A 436 10.95 -0.17 -0.59
C ASP A 436 11.15 -1.41 -1.48
N GLU A 437 12.06 -1.30 -2.45
CA GLU A 437 12.33 -2.41 -3.38
C GLU A 437 13.03 -3.60 -2.71
N GLU A 438 13.84 -3.36 -1.68
CA GLU A 438 14.56 -4.43 -0.98
C GLU A 438 13.64 -5.25 -0.06
N ARG A 439 12.67 -4.56 0.58
CA ARG A 439 11.68 -5.17 1.48
C ARG A 439 10.37 -5.51 0.80
N GLU A 440 10.24 -5.19 -0.50
CA GLU A 440 9.03 -5.39 -1.32
C GLU A 440 7.75 -4.90 -0.64
N CYS A 441 7.80 -3.70 -0.03
CA CYS A 441 6.68 -3.15 0.72
C CYS A 441 6.57 -1.63 0.58
N PHE A 442 5.38 -1.09 0.89
CA PHE A 442 5.15 0.34 0.98
C PHE A 442 5.16 0.80 2.44
N PHE A 443 5.70 1.99 2.67
CA PHE A 443 5.50 2.74 3.90
C PHE A 443 4.59 3.94 3.63
N ILE A 444 3.58 4.12 4.48
CA ILE A 444 2.55 5.14 4.33
C ILE A 444 2.49 6.01 5.58
N GLY A 445 2.58 7.32 5.40
CA GLY A 445 2.26 8.30 6.43
C GLY A 445 0.75 8.41 6.60
N ASP A 446 0.20 7.73 7.58
CA ASP A 446 -1.23 7.72 7.92
C ASP A 446 -1.51 8.85 8.90
N ARG A 447 -1.61 10.07 8.35
CA ARG A 447 -1.44 11.34 9.03
C ARG A 447 -2.32 11.51 10.27
N GLU A 448 -3.62 11.37 10.13
CA GLU A 448 -4.57 11.59 11.23
C GLU A 448 -4.68 10.38 12.18
N ASN A 449 -4.07 9.25 11.82
CA ASN A 449 -3.81 8.14 12.71
C ASN A 449 -2.45 8.27 13.43
N HIS A 450 -1.63 9.27 13.06
CA HIS A 450 -0.31 9.54 13.65
C HIS A 450 0.65 8.35 13.61
N ARG A 451 0.61 7.57 12.54
CA ARG A 451 1.37 6.32 12.37
C ARG A 451 2.03 6.22 11.01
N ILE A 452 3.06 5.40 10.97
CA ILE A 452 3.58 4.85 9.71
C ILE A 452 2.99 3.45 9.54
N ARG A 453 2.27 3.25 8.44
CA ARG A 453 1.69 1.96 8.09
C ARG A 453 2.56 1.28 7.04
N LYS A 454 2.57 -0.05 7.04
CA LYS A 454 3.25 -0.89 6.06
C LYS A 454 2.21 -1.64 5.23
N ILE A 455 2.41 -1.68 3.91
CA ILE A 455 1.70 -2.59 3.01
C ILE A 455 2.74 -3.54 2.43
N GLY A 456 2.65 -4.80 2.78
CA GLY A 456 3.60 -5.82 2.36
C GLY A 456 3.05 -7.21 2.58
N TYR A 457 3.80 -8.20 2.13
CA TYR A 457 3.46 -9.59 2.43
C TYR A 457 3.60 -9.87 3.92
N GLU A 458 2.74 -10.71 4.44
CA GLU A 458 2.79 -11.19 5.83
C GLU A 458 4.13 -11.86 6.13
N GLU A 459 4.70 -11.56 7.32
CA GLU A 459 6.00 -12.04 7.82
C GLU A 459 5.82 -13.22 8.77
#